data_0218bcd16195a4c222e774b87c78337c
#
_entry.id   0218bcd16195a4c222e774b87c78337c
#
_cell.length_a   1.000
_cell.length_b   1.000
_cell.length_c   1.000
_cell.angle_alpha   90.00
_cell.angle_beta   90.00
_cell.angle_gamma   90.00
#
_symmetry.space_group_name_H-M   'P 1'
#
loop_
_entity.id
_entity.type
_entity.pdbx_description
1 polymer ?
#
loop_
_entity_poly.entity_id
_entity_poly.type
_entity_poly.pdbx_seq_one_letter_code
_entity_poly.pdbx_strand_id
1 'polypeptide(L)'
;RLEDALKHPNWVMGRKITIDSATLVNKGLEVMEAKWLFDVELDQIQVVVHPQSVIHSMVQYEDGAIIAQLGTPDMKLPIQYALYYPERRFLRGMRLDFCKLGQMTFEAPDMETFEGLKFALEAMRRGGNIPTVFNAANEKAVAMFLERRIAFLDIPDIIASAMEEIAYIKHPSVDEILATEAAVYEWIESRW
;
A
#
# COMPACT_ATOMS: atom_id res chain seq x y z
N ARG A 1 -13.84 -9.13 11.95
CA ARG A 1 -14.88 -9.62 11.02
C ARG A 1 -14.76 -8.89 9.70
N LEU A 2 -15.25 -9.50 8.61
CA LEU A 2 -15.20 -8.89 7.27
C LEU A 2 -15.88 -7.51 7.23
N GLU A 3 -17.05 -7.40 7.86
CA GLU A 3 -17.81 -6.16 7.90
C GLU A 3 -17.11 -5.03 8.64
N ASP A 4 -16.25 -5.36 9.60
CA ASP A 4 -15.48 -4.38 10.35
C ASP A 4 -14.23 -3.95 9.58
N ALA A 5 -13.55 -4.89 8.93
CA ALA A 5 -12.39 -4.62 8.09
C ALA A 5 -12.72 -3.78 6.83
N LEU A 6 -13.97 -3.85 6.35
CA LEU A 6 -14.42 -3.05 5.21
C LEU A 6 -14.84 -1.61 5.54
N LYS A 7 -14.76 -1.20 6.82
CA LYS A 7 -15.11 0.17 7.26
C LYS A 7 -13.87 1.05 7.30
N HIS A 8 -13.57 1.75 6.20
CA HIS A 8 -12.52 2.76 6.24
C HIS A 8 -13.06 4.08 6.83
N PRO A 9 -12.34 4.73 7.78
CA PRO A 9 -12.87 5.92 8.49
C PRO A 9 -13.03 7.16 7.61
N ASN A 10 -12.16 7.35 6.60
CA ASN A 10 -12.07 8.60 5.84
C ASN A 10 -12.38 8.44 4.35
N TRP A 11 -12.21 7.23 3.79
CA TRP A 11 -12.31 6.99 2.35
C TRP A 11 -13.40 5.98 2.02
N VAL A 12 -14.13 6.23 0.94
CA VAL A 12 -15.00 5.24 0.30
C VAL A 12 -14.23 4.64 -0.87
N MET A 13 -13.79 3.40 -0.72
CA MET A 13 -12.89 2.72 -1.65
C MET A 13 -13.44 1.36 -2.07
N GLY A 14 -12.79 0.73 -3.05
CA GLY A 14 -13.03 -0.66 -3.40
C GLY A 14 -12.75 -1.60 -2.24
N ARG A 15 -13.36 -2.79 -2.26
CA ARG A 15 -13.25 -3.76 -1.15
C ARG A 15 -11.81 -4.23 -0.94
N LYS A 16 -11.07 -4.53 -2.03
CA LYS A 16 -9.69 -5.01 -1.97
C LYS A 16 -8.76 -4.00 -1.30
N ILE A 17 -8.70 -2.77 -1.81
CA ILE A 17 -7.82 -1.73 -1.26
C ILE A 17 -8.18 -1.34 0.18
N THR A 18 -9.44 -1.52 0.60
CA THR A 18 -9.84 -1.31 1.99
C THR A 18 -9.18 -2.33 2.92
N ILE A 19 -9.09 -3.61 2.49
CA ILE A 19 -8.38 -4.64 3.24
C ILE A 19 -6.87 -4.39 3.22
N ASP A 20 -6.29 -4.02 2.07
CA ASP A 20 -4.87 -3.68 1.96
C ASP A 20 -4.50 -2.51 2.88
N SER A 21 -5.39 -1.54 3.04
CA SER A 21 -5.20 -0.43 3.99
C SER A 21 -5.24 -0.92 5.44
N ALA A 22 -6.17 -1.82 5.77
CA ALA A 22 -6.31 -2.38 7.11
C ALA A 22 -5.14 -3.27 7.52
N THR A 23 -4.42 -3.87 6.57
CA THR A 23 -3.23 -4.72 6.80
C THR A 23 -1.91 -3.97 6.65
N LEU A 24 -1.91 -2.69 6.27
CA LEU A 24 -0.75 -1.89 5.85
C LEU A 24 -0.04 -2.41 4.57
N VAL A 25 -0.60 -3.37 3.87
CA VAL A 25 -0.07 -3.83 2.57
C VAL A 25 -0.13 -2.70 1.54
N ASN A 26 -1.24 -1.95 1.47
CA ASN A 26 -1.35 -0.81 0.55
C ASN A 26 -0.19 0.18 0.74
N LYS A 27 0.16 0.48 1.99
CA LYS A 27 1.29 1.37 2.28
C LYS A 27 2.63 0.75 1.89
N GLY A 28 2.76 -0.56 1.98
CA GLY A 28 3.91 -1.29 1.47
C GLY A 28 4.05 -1.19 -0.06
N LEU A 29 2.95 -1.33 -0.79
CA LEU A 29 2.93 -1.14 -2.25
C LEU A 29 3.29 0.29 -2.64
N GLU A 30 2.79 1.30 -1.92
CA GLU A 30 3.15 2.71 -2.14
C GLU A 30 4.65 2.99 -1.89
N VAL A 31 5.29 2.29 -0.95
CA VAL A 31 6.76 2.37 -0.76
C VAL A 31 7.49 1.80 -1.97
N MET A 32 7.03 0.66 -2.51
CA MET A 32 7.58 0.09 -3.74
C MET A 32 7.44 1.06 -4.92
N GLU A 33 6.26 1.65 -5.08
CA GLU A 33 5.99 2.66 -6.11
C GLU A 33 6.90 3.88 -5.97
N ALA A 34 7.03 4.43 -4.76
CA ALA A 34 7.87 5.60 -4.50
C ALA A 34 9.34 5.33 -4.84
N LYS A 35 9.87 4.16 -4.46
CA LYS A 35 11.25 3.77 -4.82
C LYS A 35 11.48 3.82 -6.33
N TRP A 36 10.59 3.23 -7.10
CA TRP A 36 10.76 3.14 -8.57
C TRP A 36 10.42 4.45 -9.29
N LEU A 37 9.39 5.18 -8.85
CA LEU A 37 8.96 6.42 -9.50
C LEU A 37 9.93 7.57 -9.26
N PHE A 38 10.56 7.62 -8.09
CA PHE A 38 11.46 8.72 -7.70
C PHE A 38 12.94 8.34 -7.72
N ASP A 39 13.25 7.07 -8.05
CA ASP A 39 14.62 6.54 -8.09
C ASP A 39 15.38 6.80 -6.77
N VAL A 40 14.73 6.47 -5.66
CA VAL A 40 15.26 6.65 -4.30
C VAL A 40 15.52 5.32 -3.61
N GLU A 41 16.40 5.30 -2.61
CA GLU A 41 16.65 4.11 -1.80
C GLU A 41 15.57 3.95 -0.70
N LEU A 42 15.41 2.72 -0.20
CA LEU A 42 14.36 2.42 0.80
C LEU A 42 14.53 3.18 2.11
N ASP A 43 15.75 3.52 2.50
CA ASP A 43 16.05 4.29 3.70
C ASP A 43 15.75 5.79 3.56
N GLN A 44 15.52 6.26 2.33
CA GLN A 44 15.05 7.61 2.03
C GLN A 44 13.51 7.73 2.07
N ILE A 45 12.78 6.61 2.26
CA ILE A 45 11.32 6.58 2.29
C ILE A 45 10.86 6.34 3.73
N GLN A 46 10.21 7.33 4.32
CA GLN A 46 9.61 7.22 5.65
C GLN A 46 8.09 7.10 5.55
N VAL A 47 7.52 6.15 6.27
CA VAL A 47 6.07 5.99 6.41
C VAL A 47 5.63 6.55 7.76
N VAL A 48 4.57 7.35 7.74
CA VAL A 48 3.90 7.86 8.94
C VAL A 48 2.40 7.61 8.85
N VAL A 49 1.77 7.34 9.97
CA VAL A 49 0.31 7.25 10.09
C VAL A 49 -0.23 8.65 10.39
N HIS A 50 -1.19 9.10 9.59
CA HIS A 50 -1.83 10.41 9.72
C HIS A 50 -3.36 10.23 9.74
N PRO A 51 -4.00 10.09 10.92
CA PRO A 51 -5.41 9.72 11.04
C PRO A 51 -6.38 10.66 10.34
N GLN A 52 -6.06 11.98 10.26
CA GLN A 52 -6.92 12.95 9.60
C GLN A 52 -6.90 12.83 8.06
N SER A 53 -5.92 12.12 7.50
CA SER A 53 -5.78 11.87 6.05
C SER A 53 -5.89 13.13 5.19
N VAL A 54 -5.27 14.22 5.65
CA VAL A 54 -5.22 15.52 4.97
C VAL A 54 -3.90 15.69 4.23
N ILE A 55 -2.80 15.24 4.81
CA ILE A 55 -1.49 15.16 4.15
C ILE A 55 -1.35 13.78 3.50
N HIS A 56 -1.06 13.76 2.19
CA HIS A 56 -0.96 12.52 1.42
C HIS A 56 0.48 12.20 1.03
N SER A 57 1.35 13.20 0.93
CA SER A 57 2.79 13.03 0.69
C SER A 57 3.57 14.24 1.19
N MET A 58 4.84 13.99 1.54
CA MET A 58 5.79 15.03 1.97
C MET A 58 7.15 14.76 1.36
N VAL A 59 7.89 15.81 1.07
CA VAL A 59 9.30 15.74 0.66
C VAL A 59 10.11 16.54 1.68
N GLN A 60 11.11 15.89 2.27
CA GLN A 60 12.10 16.53 3.11
C GLN A 60 13.37 16.77 2.31
N TYR A 61 13.87 18.00 2.34
CA TYR A 61 15.10 18.41 1.68
C TYR A 61 16.31 18.25 2.61
N GLU A 62 17.52 18.30 2.04
CA GLU A 62 18.77 18.18 2.79
C GLU A 62 18.97 19.26 3.86
N ASP A 63 18.40 20.43 3.67
CA ASP A 63 18.41 21.54 4.66
C ASP A 63 17.39 21.35 5.80
N GLY A 64 16.62 20.24 5.77
CA GLY A 64 15.59 19.92 6.73
C GLY A 64 14.22 20.54 6.45
N ALA A 65 14.07 21.38 5.41
CA ALA A 65 12.76 21.90 5.02
C ALA A 65 11.84 20.76 4.52
N ILE A 66 10.54 20.86 4.86
CA ILE A 66 9.55 19.88 4.42
C ILE A 66 8.45 20.59 3.62
N ILE A 67 8.15 20.04 2.44
CA ILE A 67 7.00 20.47 1.64
C ILE A 67 6.00 19.30 1.60
N ALA A 68 4.74 19.60 1.91
CA ALA A 68 3.65 18.64 1.95
C ALA A 68 2.53 19.00 0.96
N GLN A 69 1.94 17.99 0.34
CA GLN A 69 0.70 18.15 -0.41
C GLN A 69 -0.48 17.87 0.53
N LEU A 70 -1.36 18.86 0.67
CA LEU A 70 -2.56 18.77 1.49
C LEU A 70 -3.82 18.84 0.62
N GLY A 71 -4.85 18.09 1.02
CA GLY A 71 -6.15 18.11 0.35
C GLY A 71 -7.21 17.36 1.15
N THR A 72 -8.47 17.54 0.77
CA THR A 72 -9.54 16.64 1.24
C THR A 72 -9.35 15.25 0.62
N PRO A 73 -9.80 14.16 1.27
CA PRO A 73 -9.66 12.80 0.75
C PRO A 73 -10.59 12.55 -0.45
N ASP A 74 -10.20 13.07 -1.62
CA ASP A 74 -10.91 12.94 -2.89
C ASP A 74 -9.92 12.78 -4.04
N MET A 75 -9.96 11.62 -4.71
CA MET A 75 -9.10 11.29 -5.84
C MET A 75 -9.30 12.19 -7.07
N LYS A 76 -10.39 12.95 -7.15
CA LYS A 76 -10.59 13.89 -8.25
C LYS A 76 -9.49 14.94 -8.32
N LEU A 77 -8.92 15.35 -7.18
CA LEU A 77 -7.86 16.35 -7.14
C LEU A 77 -6.58 15.89 -7.85
N PRO A 78 -5.96 14.75 -7.48
CA PRO A 78 -4.76 14.26 -8.17
C PRO A 78 -5.06 13.84 -9.62
N ILE A 79 -6.20 13.23 -9.90
CA ILE A 79 -6.59 12.84 -11.27
C ILE A 79 -6.73 14.06 -12.16
N GLN A 80 -7.44 15.10 -11.72
CA GLN A 80 -7.56 16.33 -12.50
C GLN A 80 -6.19 16.97 -12.76
N TYR A 81 -5.32 17.00 -11.75
CA TYR A 81 -4.00 17.59 -11.93
C TYR A 81 -3.13 16.79 -12.90
N ALA A 82 -3.19 15.45 -12.85
CA ALA A 82 -2.49 14.61 -13.81
C ALA A 82 -2.95 14.85 -15.26
N LEU A 83 -4.25 15.03 -15.46
CA LEU A 83 -4.82 15.27 -16.79
C LEU A 83 -4.50 16.66 -17.37
N TYR A 84 -4.33 17.67 -16.52
CA TYR A 84 -4.09 19.05 -16.92
C TYR A 84 -2.69 19.56 -16.60
N TYR A 85 -1.80 18.70 -16.14
CA TYR A 85 -0.44 19.09 -15.77
C TYR A 85 0.22 19.96 -16.86
N PRO A 86 0.90 21.06 -16.51
CA PRO A 86 1.15 21.58 -15.15
C PRO A 86 0.08 22.55 -14.63
N GLU A 87 -1.04 22.71 -15.30
CA GLU A 87 -2.06 23.69 -14.98
C GLU A 87 -2.92 23.25 -13.78
N ARG A 88 -3.25 24.21 -12.89
CA ARG A 88 -4.24 24.02 -11.83
C ARG A 88 -5.57 24.60 -12.27
N ARG A 89 -6.59 23.76 -12.41
CA ARG A 89 -7.94 24.17 -12.83
C ARG A 89 -8.93 24.10 -11.69
N PHE A 90 -10.01 24.85 -11.81
CA PHE A 90 -11.07 24.86 -10.80
C PHE A 90 -11.70 23.48 -10.70
N LEU A 91 -11.79 22.94 -9.47
CA LEU A 91 -12.47 21.72 -9.11
C LEU A 91 -13.57 22.04 -8.10
N ARG A 92 -14.81 21.64 -8.39
CA ARG A 92 -15.92 21.73 -7.43
C ARG A 92 -15.71 20.70 -6.32
N GLY A 93 -15.97 21.09 -5.07
CA GLY A 93 -15.85 20.20 -3.93
C GLY A 93 -15.47 20.95 -2.65
N MET A 94 -15.31 20.19 -1.57
CA MET A 94 -14.89 20.74 -0.28
C MET A 94 -13.47 21.30 -0.39
N ARG A 95 -13.21 22.33 0.42
CA ARG A 95 -11.89 22.91 0.63
C ARG A 95 -11.48 22.65 2.08
N LEU A 96 -10.19 22.49 2.31
CA LEU A 96 -9.67 22.44 3.67
C LEU A 96 -9.94 23.78 4.37
N ASP A 97 -10.50 23.65 5.56
CA ASP A 97 -10.69 24.74 6.51
C ASP A 97 -9.80 24.43 7.71
N PHE A 98 -8.67 25.09 7.82
CA PHE A 98 -7.69 24.83 8.87
C PHE A 98 -8.20 25.17 10.26
N CYS A 99 -9.13 26.13 10.38
CA CYS A 99 -9.74 26.45 11.67
C CYS A 99 -10.66 25.33 12.16
N LYS A 100 -11.35 24.64 11.24
CA LYS A 100 -12.17 23.47 11.58
C LYS A 100 -11.33 22.21 11.77
N LEU A 101 -10.26 22.05 11.00
CA LEU A 101 -9.33 20.94 11.14
C LEU A 101 -8.64 20.98 12.53
N GLY A 102 -8.21 22.16 12.95
CA GLY A 102 -7.65 22.43 14.27
C GLY A 102 -6.26 21.86 14.47
N GLN A 103 -6.09 20.54 14.37
CA GLN A 103 -4.79 19.87 14.56
C GLN A 103 -4.59 18.74 13.58
N MET A 104 -3.32 18.41 13.35
CA MET A 104 -2.88 17.23 12.60
C MET A 104 -1.95 16.41 13.50
N THR A 105 -2.12 15.11 13.50
CA THR A 105 -1.31 14.17 14.32
C THR A 105 -0.61 13.16 13.44
N PHE A 106 0.55 12.71 13.92
CA PHE A 106 1.38 11.72 13.24
C PHE A 106 1.82 10.67 14.22
N GLU A 107 1.83 9.41 13.76
CA GLU A 107 2.23 8.25 14.54
C GLU A 107 3.16 7.36 13.71
N ALA A 108 3.98 6.58 14.38
CA ALA A 108 4.75 5.53 13.71
C ALA A 108 3.80 4.38 13.31
N PRO A 109 4.00 3.72 12.15
CA PRO A 109 3.24 2.54 11.80
C PRO A 109 3.56 1.39 12.77
N ASP A 110 2.52 0.72 13.27
CA ASP A 110 2.65 -0.50 14.06
C ASP A 110 2.89 -1.70 13.14
N MET A 111 4.16 -1.98 12.85
CA MET A 111 4.57 -3.08 11.97
C MET A 111 4.63 -4.44 12.69
N GLU A 112 4.41 -4.49 13.99
CA GLU A 112 4.32 -5.75 14.73
C GLU A 112 2.90 -6.32 14.67
N THR A 113 1.90 -5.45 14.83
CA THR A 113 0.49 -5.84 14.71
C THR A 113 0.04 -5.96 13.25
N PHE A 114 0.54 -5.08 12.37
CA PHE A 114 0.16 -4.99 10.95
C PHE A 114 1.40 -5.22 10.07
N GLU A 115 1.70 -6.49 9.83
CA GLU A 115 2.97 -6.92 9.21
C GLU A 115 3.07 -6.62 7.70
N GLY A 116 2.00 -6.20 7.03
CA GLY A 116 1.99 -5.98 5.58
C GLY A 116 3.07 -5.02 5.09
N LEU A 117 3.31 -3.91 5.81
CA LEU A 117 4.40 -2.98 5.48
C LEU A 117 5.78 -3.61 5.70
N LYS A 118 5.96 -4.38 6.77
CA LYS A 118 7.20 -5.09 7.07
C LYS A 118 7.55 -6.08 5.95
N PHE A 119 6.59 -6.89 5.51
CA PHE A 119 6.78 -7.85 4.42
C PHE A 119 7.09 -7.17 3.09
N ALA A 120 6.44 -6.03 2.80
CA ALA A 120 6.75 -5.25 1.60
C ALA A 120 8.20 -4.75 1.59
N LEU A 121 8.68 -4.20 2.71
CA LEU A 121 10.06 -3.75 2.86
C LEU A 121 11.05 -4.92 2.73
N GLU A 122 10.72 -6.08 3.28
CA GLU A 122 11.53 -7.28 3.14
C GLU A 122 11.54 -7.77 1.69
N ALA A 123 10.40 -7.83 1.03
CA ALA A 123 10.31 -8.19 -0.38
C ALA A 123 11.19 -7.32 -1.26
N MET A 124 11.20 -6.00 -1.01
CA MET A 124 12.06 -5.06 -1.74
C MET A 124 13.55 -5.26 -1.45
N ARG A 125 13.93 -5.59 -0.21
CA ARG A 125 15.34 -5.89 0.15
C ARG A 125 15.84 -7.18 -0.49
N ARG A 126 14.99 -8.22 -0.52
CA ARG A 126 15.30 -9.50 -1.18
C ARG A 126 15.37 -9.35 -2.70
N GLY A 127 14.54 -8.50 -3.28
CA GLY A 127 14.50 -8.25 -4.72
C GLY A 127 14.08 -9.46 -5.55
N GLY A 128 14.54 -9.50 -6.80
CA GLY A 128 14.18 -10.57 -7.74
C GLY A 128 12.67 -10.65 -7.95
N ASN A 129 12.12 -11.87 -7.89
CA ASN A 129 10.68 -12.12 -7.99
C ASN A 129 9.90 -12.00 -6.66
N ILE A 130 10.56 -11.72 -5.52
CA ILE A 130 9.88 -11.68 -4.22
C ILE A 130 8.81 -10.57 -4.13
N PRO A 131 8.99 -9.35 -4.69
CA PRO A 131 7.89 -8.39 -4.75
C PRO A 131 6.65 -8.91 -5.50
N THR A 132 6.86 -9.72 -6.55
CA THR A 132 5.74 -10.40 -7.25
C THR A 132 5.09 -11.44 -6.35
N VAL A 133 5.87 -12.25 -5.63
CA VAL A 133 5.34 -13.23 -4.66
C VAL A 133 4.50 -12.53 -3.59
N PHE A 134 5.02 -11.45 -3.00
CA PHE A 134 4.31 -10.65 -2.00
C PHE A 134 2.96 -10.14 -2.53
N ASN A 135 2.97 -9.52 -3.71
CA ASN A 135 1.74 -8.98 -4.30
C ASN A 135 0.74 -10.08 -4.67
N ALA A 136 1.18 -11.15 -5.33
CA ALA A 136 0.32 -12.26 -5.72
C ALA A 136 -0.29 -12.97 -4.50
N ALA A 137 0.50 -13.19 -3.45
CA ALA A 137 0.01 -13.78 -2.21
C ALA A 137 -1.05 -12.89 -1.55
N ASN A 138 -0.83 -11.58 -1.48
CA ASN A 138 -1.82 -10.65 -0.98
C ASN A 138 -3.10 -10.63 -1.82
N GLU A 139 -3.00 -10.54 -3.16
CA GLU A 139 -4.15 -10.57 -4.06
C GLU A 139 -5.03 -11.81 -3.79
N LYS A 140 -4.40 -12.97 -3.73
CA LYS A 140 -5.10 -14.24 -3.51
C LYS A 140 -5.70 -14.33 -2.12
N ALA A 141 -4.93 -14.03 -1.07
CA ALA A 141 -5.39 -14.07 0.31
C ALA A 141 -6.56 -13.10 0.56
N VAL A 142 -6.47 -11.87 0.04
CA VAL A 142 -7.56 -10.89 0.17
C VAL A 142 -8.81 -11.36 -0.56
N ALA A 143 -8.69 -11.94 -1.76
CA ALA A 143 -9.83 -12.51 -2.47
C ALA A 143 -10.52 -13.60 -1.64
N MET A 144 -9.75 -14.56 -1.09
CA MET A 144 -10.27 -15.63 -0.23
C MET A 144 -10.91 -15.10 1.06
N PHE A 145 -10.33 -14.06 1.67
CA PHE A 145 -10.94 -13.40 2.83
C PHE A 145 -12.28 -12.72 2.47
N LEU A 146 -12.35 -12.03 1.34
CA LEU A 146 -13.58 -11.41 0.86
C LEU A 146 -14.68 -12.43 0.52
N GLU A 147 -14.30 -13.65 0.16
CA GLU A 147 -15.16 -14.82 -0.06
C GLU A 147 -15.46 -15.58 1.24
N ARG A 148 -14.89 -15.17 2.39
CA ARG A 148 -15.04 -15.81 3.71
C ARG A 148 -14.45 -17.24 3.76
N ARG A 149 -13.48 -17.56 2.94
CA ARG A 149 -12.76 -18.84 2.93
C ARG A 149 -11.68 -18.91 4.00
N ILE A 150 -11.11 -17.75 4.36
CA ILE A 150 -10.07 -17.60 5.38
C ILE A 150 -10.42 -16.50 6.39
N ALA A 151 -9.74 -16.47 7.53
CA ALA A 151 -9.82 -15.40 8.52
C ALA A 151 -8.90 -14.20 8.15
N PHE A 152 -9.11 -13.05 8.79
CA PHE A 152 -8.31 -11.84 8.52
C PHE A 152 -6.83 -12.04 8.86
N LEU A 153 -6.54 -12.76 9.94
CA LEU A 153 -5.16 -13.02 10.37
C LEU A 153 -4.44 -14.07 9.51
N ASP A 154 -5.16 -14.85 8.68
CA ASP A 154 -4.53 -15.77 7.74
C ASP A 154 -3.87 -15.00 6.57
N ILE A 155 -4.26 -13.76 6.31
CA ILE A 155 -3.68 -12.95 5.22
C ILE A 155 -2.16 -12.76 5.42
N PRO A 156 -1.65 -12.23 6.54
CA PRO A 156 -0.22 -12.11 6.76
C PRO A 156 0.50 -13.46 6.79
N ASP A 157 -0.12 -14.52 7.33
CA ASP A 157 0.46 -15.85 7.38
C ASP A 157 0.68 -16.43 5.96
N ILE A 158 -0.29 -16.26 5.07
CA ILE A 158 -0.19 -16.67 3.66
C ILE A 158 0.93 -15.91 2.96
N ILE A 159 1.00 -14.58 3.14
CA ILE A 159 2.03 -13.75 2.53
C ILE A 159 3.43 -14.20 2.99
N ALA A 160 3.62 -14.33 4.30
CA ALA A 160 4.90 -14.75 4.88
C ALA A 160 5.32 -16.13 4.36
N SER A 161 4.40 -17.11 4.38
CA SER A 161 4.68 -18.47 3.93
C SER A 161 5.01 -18.51 2.43
N ALA A 162 4.29 -17.77 1.60
CA ALA A 162 4.58 -17.70 0.17
C ALA A 162 5.97 -17.10 -0.11
N MET A 163 6.34 -16.03 0.60
CA MET A 163 7.65 -15.39 0.46
C MET A 163 8.81 -16.31 0.84
N GLU A 164 8.59 -17.32 1.70
CA GLU A 164 9.61 -18.29 2.10
C GLU A 164 9.65 -19.52 1.18
N GLU A 165 8.51 -20.00 0.71
CA GLU A 165 8.43 -21.29 0.02
C GLU A 165 8.52 -21.20 -1.51
N ILE A 166 8.14 -20.07 -2.11
CA ILE A 166 8.23 -19.89 -3.57
C ILE A 166 9.68 -19.72 -4.01
N ALA A 167 10.06 -20.41 -5.07
CA ALA A 167 11.41 -20.40 -5.60
C ALA A 167 11.89 -19.00 -5.98
N TYR A 168 13.06 -18.61 -5.47
CA TYR A 168 13.67 -17.30 -5.74
C TYR A 168 14.30 -17.23 -7.11
N ILE A 169 13.98 -16.19 -7.88
CA ILE A 169 14.58 -15.85 -9.17
C ILE A 169 15.19 -14.45 -9.07
N LYS A 170 16.51 -14.35 -9.19
CA LYS A 170 17.26 -13.12 -8.93
C LYS A 170 16.98 -12.00 -9.95
N HIS A 171 16.88 -12.35 -11.21
CA HIS A 171 16.66 -11.41 -12.32
C HIS A 171 15.56 -11.97 -13.23
N PRO A 172 14.29 -11.92 -12.78
CA PRO A 172 13.20 -12.52 -13.53
C PRO A 172 12.92 -11.74 -14.81
N SER A 173 12.71 -12.47 -15.91
CA SER A 173 12.07 -11.94 -17.11
C SER A 173 10.58 -11.68 -16.86
N VAL A 174 9.92 -10.98 -17.79
CA VAL A 174 8.46 -10.75 -17.70
C VAL A 174 7.69 -12.07 -17.65
N ASP A 175 8.09 -13.06 -18.46
CA ASP A 175 7.43 -14.38 -18.48
C ASP A 175 7.62 -15.10 -17.13
N GLU A 176 8.79 -15.01 -16.51
CA GLU A 176 9.05 -15.58 -15.18
C GLU A 176 8.29 -14.84 -14.07
N ILE A 177 8.05 -13.53 -14.19
CA ILE A 177 7.18 -12.77 -13.28
C ILE A 177 5.75 -13.29 -13.36
N LEU A 178 5.20 -13.45 -14.56
CA LEU A 178 3.85 -13.99 -14.78
C LEU A 178 3.74 -15.44 -14.32
N ALA A 179 4.77 -16.25 -14.56
CA ALA A 179 4.83 -17.64 -14.08
C ALA A 179 4.92 -17.70 -12.54
N THR A 180 5.64 -16.76 -11.91
CA THR A 180 5.72 -16.65 -10.44
C THR A 180 4.34 -16.36 -9.86
N GLU A 181 3.60 -15.41 -10.42
CA GLU A 181 2.24 -15.08 -9.97
C GLU A 181 1.32 -16.31 -10.03
N ALA A 182 1.31 -17.01 -11.18
CA ALA A 182 0.51 -18.24 -11.35
C ALA A 182 0.90 -19.32 -10.32
N ALA A 183 2.20 -19.53 -10.12
CA ALA A 183 2.71 -20.51 -9.16
C ALA A 183 2.28 -20.17 -7.71
N VAL A 184 2.29 -18.89 -7.32
CA VAL A 184 1.79 -18.45 -6.01
C VAL A 184 0.31 -18.78 -5.84
N TYR A 185 -0.50 -18.51 -6.86
CA TYR A 185 -1.95 -18.80 -6.79
C TYR A 185 -2.22 -20.30 -6.65
N GLU A 186 -1.56 -21.14 -7.43
CA GLU A 186 -1.67 -22.60 -7.33
C GLU A 186 -1.20 -23.11 -5.98
N TRP A 187 -0.08 -22.56 -5.47
CA TRP A 187 0.48 -22.93 -4.18
C TRP A 187 -0.51 -22.61 -3.03
N ILE A 188 -1.14 -21.44 -3.03
CA ILE A 188 -2.14 -21.07 -2.03
C ILE A 188 -3.37 -21.95 -2.12
N GLU A 189 -3.95 -22.15 -3.32
CA GLU A 189 -5.14 -22.99 -3.51
C GLU A 189 -4.94 -24.45 -3.09
N SER A 190 -3.71 -24.94 -3.10
CA SER A 190 -3.40 -26.31 -2.67
C SER A 190 -3.32 -26.48 -1.14
N ARG A 191 -3.30 -25.39 -0.36
CA ARG A 191 -3.04 -25.40 1.09
C ARG A 191 -4.11 -24.74 1.95
N TRP A 192 -4.83 -23.78 1.39
CA TRP A 192 -5.84 -22.94 2.06
C TRP A 192 -7.21 -23.07 1.37
#